data_0127e27cb2b82f0e47c96954f70c97f7
#
_entry.id   0127e27cb2b82f0e47c96954f70c97f7
#
_cell.length_a   1.000
_cell.length_b   1.000
_cell.length_c   1.000
_cell.angle_alpha   90.00
_cell.angle_beta   90.00
_cell.angle_gamma   90.00
#
_symmetry.space_group_name_H-M   'P 1'
#
loop_
_entity.id
_entity.type
_entity.pdbx_description
1 polymer ?
#
loop_
_entity_poly.entity_id
_entity_poly.type
_entity_poly.pdbx_seq_one_letter_code
_entity_poly.pdbx_strand_id
1 'polypeptide(L)'
;FVSNHQGAFDIFLVYGYLNRNFKWMMKRSLRKMPFIGMACEAAHHIFVDKRGPSKIRATYDKARATLREGMSLVVFPEGARTFTGHMGDFRRGAFMLADELQLPVVPLTINGSFDIMPRMRDGHFVSWHPLHLTVHVPIYPMGKGVEYEKQTMTQAYEAIMADLAPEYQGYKENSDQ
;
A
#
# COMPACT_ATOMS: atom_id res chain seq x y z
N PHE A 1 2.14 7.74 -1.08
CA PHE A 1 1.36 6.97 -2.06
C PHE A 1 0.64 5.84 -1.37
N VAL A 2 -0.63 5.63 -1.68
CA VAL A 2 -1.45 4.52 -1.18
C VAL A 2 -2.06 3.77 -2.36
N SER A 3 -2.08 2.43 -2.31
CA SER A 3 -2.56 1.61 -3.42
C SER A 3 -3.33 0.39 -2.93
N ASN A 4 -4.23 -0.15 -3.75
CA ASN A 4 -4.76 -1.49 -3.60
C ASN A 4 -3.64 -2.54 -3.76
N HIS A 5 -3.85 -3.75 -3.26
CA HIS A 5 -2.83 -4.81 -3.26
C HIS A 5 -3.38 -6.13 -3.77
N GLN A 6 -3.31 -6.32 -5.08
CA GLN A 6 -3.86 -7.49 -5.76
C GLN A 6 -2.87 -8.66 -5.88
N GLY A 7 -1.62 -8.39 -6.20
CA GLY A 7 -0.68 -9.45 -6.52
C GLY A 7 0.77 -9.16 -6.14
N ALA A 8 1.65 -10.12 -6.40
CA ALA A 8 3.09 -9.93 -6.18
C ALA A 8 3.71 -8.99 -7.23
N PHE A 9 3.08 -8.89 -8.40
CA PHE A 9 3.53 -8.03 -9.50
C PHE A 9 3.29 -6.54 -9.26
N ASP A 10 2.46 -6.16 -8.28
CA ASP A 10 2.26 -4.77 -7.85
C ASP A 10 3.58 -4.07 -7.54
N ILE A 11 4.50 -4.78 -6.90
CA ILE A 11 5.81 -4.24 -6.50
C ILE A 11 6.64 -3.86 -7.73
N PHE A 12 6.70 -4.75 -8.73
CA PHE A 12 7.45 -4.51 -9.97
C PHE A 12 6.83 -3.40 -10.80
N LEU A 13 5.50 -3.35 -10.85
CA LEU A 13 4.77 -2.31 -11.56
C LEU A 13 5.06 -0.92 -10.98
N VAL A 14 4.97 -0.79 -9.65
CA VAL A 14 5.26 0.49 -8.97
C VAL A 14 6.73 0.88 -9.12
N TYR A 15 7.68 -0.05 -8.99
CA TYR A 15 9.10 0.26 -9.21
C TYR A 15 9.41 0.67 -10.64
N GLY A 16 8.77 0.06 -11.63
CA GLY A 16 9.05 0.34 -13.04
C GLY A 16 8.45 1.66 -13.53
N TYR A 17 7.33 2.08 -12.98
CA TYR A 17 6.53 3.17 -13.56
C TYR A 17 6.26 4.35 -12.64
N LEU A 18 6.40 4.20 -11.32
CA LEU A 18 6.33 5.35 -10.41
C LEU A 18 7.67 6.09 -10.41
N ASN A 19 7.79 7.11 -11.24
CA ASN A 19 9.02 7.91 -11.37
C ASN A 19 9.26 8.80 -10.13
N ARG A 20 9.52 8.17 -8.97
CA ARG A 20 9.77 8.82 -7.68
C ARG A 20 10.73 8.01 -6.83
N ASN A 21 11.52 8.67 -6.00
CA ASN A 21 12.27 8.02 -4.94
C ASN A 21 11.34 7.75 -3.76
N PHE A 22 11.21 6.49 -3.38
CA PHE A 22 10.32 6.09 -2.29
C PHE A 22 10.86 4.91 -1.47
N LYS A 23 10.30 4.74 -0.29
CA LYS A 23 10.47 3.55 0.54
C LYS A 23 9.14 2.82 0.69
N TRP A 24 9.19 1.51 0.75
CA TRP A 24 8.02 0.68 1.07
C TRP A 24 7.80 0.61 2.56
N MET A 25 6.54 0.62 2.98
CA MET A 25 6.13 0.09 4.27
C MET A 25 5.59 -1.33 4.08
N MET A 26 6.28 -2.32 4.63
CA MET A 26 5.99 -3.74 4.36
C MET A 26 5.93 -4.59 5.62
N LYS A 27 5.33 -5.79 5.51
CA LYS A 27 5.28 -6.75 6.62
C LYS A 27 6.69 -7.15 7.08
N ARG A 28 6.91 -7.19 8.40
CA ARG A 28 8.17 -7.64 9.00
C ARG A 28 8.57 -9.06 8.60
N SER A 29 7.59 -9.94 8.33
CA SER A 29 7.88 -11.32 7.89
C SER A 29 8.69 -11.40 6.60
N LEU A 30 8.58 -10.41 5.71
CA LEU A 30 9.36 -10.34 4.46
C LEU A 30 10.87 -10.22 4.72
N ARG A 31 11.28 -9.70 5.88
CA ARG A 31 12.67 -9.62 6.31
C ARG A 31 13.36 -11.00 6.39
N LYS A 32 12.58 -12.05 6.64
CA LYS A 32 13.07 -13.43 6.75
C LYS A 32 13.20 -14.16 5.43
N MET A 33 12.70 -13.57 4.34
CA MET A 33 12.79 -14.20 3.01
C MET A 33 14.21 -14.04 2.46
N PRO A 34 14.85 -15.16 2.04
CA PRO A 34 16.18 -15.11 1.43
C PRO A 34 16.21 -14.11 0.25
N PHE A 35 17.31 -13.42 0.08
CA PHE A 35 17.56 -12.39 -0.94
C PHE A 35 16.62 -11.16 -0.84
N ILE A 36 15.29 -11.37 -0.75
CA ILE A 36 14.31 -10.28 -0.67
C ILE A 36 14.49 -9.47 0.62
N GLY A 37 14.61 -10.14 1.77
CA GLY A 37 14.80 -9.47 3.06
C GLY A 37 16.07 -8.63 3.07
N MET A 38 17.18 -9.18 2.58
CA MET A 38 18.46 -8.46 2.49
C MET A 38 18.37 -7.25 1.53
N ALA A 39 17.77 -7.42 0.36
CA ALA A 39 17.58 -6.33 -0.58
C ALA A 39 16.71 -5.20 0.00
N CYS A 40 15.62 -5.56 0.67
CA CYS A 40 14.75 -4.58 1.34
C CYS A 40 15.44 -3.86 2.50
N GLU A 41 16.32 -4.53 3.24
CA GLU A 41 17.14 -3.90 4.28
C GLU A 41 18.18 -2.95 3.70
N ALA A 42 18.91 -3.39 2.67
CA ALA A 42 19.89 -2.57 1.96
C ALA A 42 19.25 -1.33 1.32
N ALA A 43 18.03 -1.47 0.82
CA ALA A 43 17.22 -0.35 0.31
C ALA A 43 16.60 0.53 1.42
N HIS A 44 16.84 0.22 2.70
CA HIS A 44 16.30 0.94 3.86
C HIS A 44 14.76 1.04 3.88
N HIS A 45 14.07 -0.01 3.38
CA HIS A 45 12.62 -0.08 3.50
C HIS A 45 12.15 -0.23 4.94
N ILE A 46 10.89 0.10 5.20
CA ILE A 46 10.34 0.15 6.55
C ILE A 46 9.55 -1.12 6.82
N PHE A 47 10.08 -1.96 7.72
CA PHE A 47 9.38 -3.16 8.17
C PHE A 47 8.44 -2.82 9.33
N VAL A 48 7.14 -3.03 9.09
CA VAL A 48 6.10 -2.81 10.12
C VAL A 48 6.14 -3.92 11.15
N ASP A 49 6.50 -3.58 12.37
CA ASP A 49 6.55 -4.51 13.51
C ASP A 49 5.36 -4.27 14.45
N LYS A 50 4.42 -5.24 14.49
CA LYS A 50 3.18 -5.16 15.28
C LYS A 50 3.27 -5.90 16.63
N ARG A 51 4.48 -6.32 17.06
CA ARG A 51 4.68 -7.13 18.28
C ARG A 51 4.61 -6.33 19.58
N GLY A 52 3.90 -5.24 19.61
CA GLY A 52 3.66 -4.42 20.78
C GLY A 52 3.77 -2.92 20.52
N PRO A 53 3.23 -2.09 21.43
CA PRO A 53 3.12 -0.65 21.22
C PRO A 53 4.46 0.04 20.93
N SER A 54 5.53 -0.32 21.64
CA SER A 54 6.87 0.26 21.44
C SER A 54 7.43 -0.02 20.05
N LYS A 55 7.19 -1.22 19.48
CA LYS A 55 7.66 -1.59 18.14
C LYS A 55 6.85 -0.91 17.05
N ILE A 56 5.55 -0.77 17.27
CA ILE A 56 4.69 0.03 16.39
C ILE A 56 5.17 1.48 16.37
N ARG A 57 5.40 2.08 17.55
CA ARG A 57 5.91 3.46 17.66
C ARG A 57 7.24 3.63 16.91
N ALA A 58 8.21 2.75 17.12
CA ALA A 58 9.49 2.80 16.42
C ALA A 58 9.35 2.69 14.89
N THR A 59 8.38 1.89 14.39
CA THR A 59 8.06 1.83 12.95
C THR A 59 7.59 3.19 12.43
N TYR A 60 6.68 3.84 13.16
CA TYR A 60 6.16 5.15 12.76
C TYR A 60 7.20 6.26 12.90
N ASP A 61 8.06 6.21 13.91
CA ASP A 61 9.17 7.16 14.06
C ASP A 61 10.13 7.08 12.85
N LYS A 62 10.45 5.87 12.39
CA LYS A 62 11.24 5.68 11.16
C LYS A 62 10.52 6.22 9.92
N ALA A 63 9.21 5.98 9.80
CA ALA A 63 8.42 6.50 8.69
C ALA A 63 8.39 8.04 8.68
N ARG A 64 8.21 8.67 9.84
CA ARG A 64 8.27 10.15 9.98
C ARG A 64 9.62 10.70 9.55
N ALA A 65 10.71 10.10 10.01
CA ALA A 65 12.06 10.52 9.63
C ALA A 65 12.24 10.45 8.12
N THR A 66 11.86 9.33 7.50
CA THR A 66 11.93 9.12 6.04
C THR A 66 11.16 10.20 5.27
N LEU A 67 9.94 10.53 5.70
CA LEU A 67 9.11 11.57 5.04
C LEU A 67 9.67 12.97 5.25
N ARG A 68 10.21 13.30 6.43
CA ARG A 68 10.83 14.60 6.72
C ARG A 68 12.12 14.84 5.93
N GLU A 69 12.82 13.78 5.54
CA GLU A 69 13.99 13.83 4.66
C GLU A 69 13.60 14.00 3.18
N GLY A 70 12.33 14.23 2.87
CA GLY A 70 11.83 14.43 1.51
C GLY A 70 11.62 13.16 0.69
N MET A 71 11.78 12.00 1.29
CA MET A 71 11.52 10.71 0.66
C MET A 71 10.02 10.40 0.69
N SER A 72 9.49 9.82 -0.38
CA SER A 72 8.11 9.32 -0.38
C SER A 72 7.98 7.96 0.29
N LEU A 73 6.77 7.63 0.75
CA LEU A 73 6.39 6.27 1.17
C LEU A 73 5.34 5.71 0.23
N VAL A 74 5.48 4.43 -0.10
CA VAL A 74 4.43 3.64 -0.76
C VAL A 74 3.91 2.61 0.23
N VAL A 75 2.58 2.59 0.40
CA VAL A 75 1.89 1.75 1.38
C VAL A 75 0.72 1.06 0.73
N PHE A 76 0.55 -0.22 1.01
CA PHE A 76 -0.69 -0.94 0.77
C PHE A 76 -1.53 -0.91 2.06
N PRO A 77 -2.53 -0.01 2.17
CA PRO A 77 -3.24 0.19 3.44
C PRO A 77 -4.11 -0.98 3.85
N GLU A 78 -4.46 -1.88 2.93
CA GLU A 78 -5.11 -3.16 3.23
C GLU A 78 -4.23 -4.05 4.13
N GLY A 79 -2.91 -3.94 4.01
CA GLY A 79 -1.91 -4.66 4.81
C GLY A 79 -1.67 -6.11 4.39
N ALA A 80 -2.37 -6.60 3.39
CA ALA A 80 -2.16 -7.91 2.76
C ALA A 80 -2.69 -7.87 1.32
N ARG A 81 -2.26 -8.80 0.47
CA ARG A 81 -2.85 -9.05 -0.83
C ARG A 81 -4.24 -9.63 -0.67
N THR A 82 -5.16 -9.23 -1.54
CA THR A 82 -6.50 -9.82 -1.66
C THR A 82 -6.44 -11.33 -2.02
N PHE A 83 -7.49 -12.07 -1.65
CA PHE A 83 -7.71 -13.44 -2.11
C PHE A 83 -8.70 -13.54 -3.27
N THR A 84 -9.47 -12.48 -3.50
CA THR A 84 -10.59 -12.47 -4.46
C THR A 84 -10.40 -11.47 -5.59
N GLY A 85 -9.35 -10.65 -5.56
CA GLY A 85 -9.17 -9.50 -6.45
C GLY A 85 -9.84 -8.22 -5.94
N HIS A 86 -10.84 -8.34 -5.07
CA HIS A 86 -11.56 -7.20 -4.50
C HIS A 86 -10.75 -6.49 -3.42
N MET A 87 -10.93 -5.19 -3.31
CA MET A 87 -10.22 -4.37 -2.35
C MET A 87 -10.83 -4.50 -0.94
N GLY A 88 -9.97 -4.72 0.05
CA GLY A 88 -10.34 -4.76 1.46
C GLY A 88 -10.36 -3.37 2.12
N ASP A 89 -10.66 -3.34 3.42
CA ASP A 89 -10.66 -2.11 4.20
C ASP A 89 -9.27 -1.51 4.38
N PHE A 90 -9.18 -0.20 4.29
CA PHE A 90 -7.95 0.54 4.52
C PHE A 90 -7.67 0.73 6.01
N ARG A 91 -6.42 0.53 6.40
CA ARG A 91 -5.91 0.80 7.75
C ARG A 91 -5.40 2.23 7.86
N ARG A 92 -5.70 2.87 8.97
CA ARG A 92 -5.44 4.28 9.24
C ARG A 92 -3.97 4.71 9.17
N GLY A 93 -3.03 3.79 9.32
CA GLY A 93 -1.63 4.11 9.60
C GLY A 93 -0.93 5.07 8.62
N ALA A 94 -1.16 4.92 7.32
CA ALA A 94 -0.58 5.82 6.30
C ALA A 94 -1.24 7.21 6.36
N PHE A 95 -2.55 7.25 6.55
CA PHE A 95 -3.35 8.48 6.60
C PHE A 95 -3.05 9.30 7.86
N MET A 96 -2.86 8.63 9.00
CA MET A 96 -2.41 9.25 10.24
C MET A 96 -1.04 9.93 10.07
N LEU A 97 -0.08 9.30 9.38
CA LEU A 97 1.21 9.91 9.09
C LEU A 97 1.07 11.13 8.17
N ALA A 98 0.23 11.03 7.15
CA ALA A 98 -0.02 12.14 6.23
C ALA A 98 -0.67 13.33 6.93
N ASP A 99 -1.69 13.09 7.78
CA ASP A 99 -2.34 14.12 8.59
C ASP A 99 -1.37 14.77 9.58
N GLU A 100 -0.58 13.96 10.31
CA GLU A 100 0.40 14.47 11.28
C GLU A 100 1.42 15.40 10.64
N LEU A 101 1.93 15.03 9.47
CA LEU A 101 2.98 15.76 8.75
C LEU A 101 2.44 16.74 7.71
N GLN A 102 1.13 16.84 7.56
CA GLN A 102 0.44 17.69 6.58
C GLN A 102 0.96 17.46 5.14
N LEU A 103 1.09 16.18 4.78
CA LEU A 103 1.54 15.75 3.47
C LEU A 103 0.38 15.31 2.59
N PRO A 104 0.47 15.50 1.27
CA PRO A 104 -0.53 15.00 0.35
C PRO A 104 -0.49 13.47 0.29
N VAL A 105 -1.67 12.87 0.10
CA VAL A 105 -1.84 11.45 -0.20
C VAL A 105 -2.15 11.30 -1.69
N VAL A 106 -1.36 10.48 -2.38
CA VAL A 106 -1.57 10.19 -3.81
C VAL A 106 -2.08 8.76 -3.94
N PRO A 107 -3.34 8.57 -4.33
CA PRO A 107 -3.88 7.24 -4.60
C PRO A 107 -3.27 6.65 -5.88
N LEU A 108 -3.04 5.35 -5.88
CA LEU A 108 -2.61 4.56 -7.04
C LEU A 108 -3.58 3.40 -7.23
N THR A 109 -4.09 3.22 -8.44
CA THR A 109 -4.84 2.00 -8.78
C THR A 109 -3.96 1.05 -9.56
N ILE A 110 -3.93 -0.21 -9.11
CA ILE A 110 -3.28 -1.32 -9.80
C ILE A 110 -4.35 -2.27 -10.30
N ASN A 111 -4.33 -2.55 -11.61
CA ASN A 111 -5.21 -3.51 -12.26
C ASN A 111 -4.39 -4.60 -12.97
N GLY A 112 -4.93 -5.83 -13.02
CA GLY A 112 -4.39 -6.97 -13.74
C GLY A 112 -3.37 -7.83 -12.96
N SER A 113 -2.88 -7.37 -11.82
CA SER A 113 -1.88 -8.12 -11.04
C SER A 113 -2.47 -9.36 -10.37
N PHE A 114 -3.76 -9.33 -10.01
CA PHE A 114 -4.46 -10.51 -9.51
C PHE A 114 -4.54 -11.60 -10.57
N ASP A 115 -4.85 -11.23 -11.81
CA ASP A 115 -5.05 -12.17 -12.93
C ASP A 115 -3.72 -12.81 -13.38
N ILE A 116 -2.58 -12.13 -13.17
CA ILE A 116 -1.26 -12.70 -13.43
C ILE A 116 -0.91 -13.80 -12.42
N MET A 117 -1.06 -13.50 -11.12
CA MET A 117 -0.68 -14.40 -10.05
C MET A 117 -1.57 -14.18 -8.81
N PRO A 118 -2.78 -14.77 -8.80
CA PRO A 118 -3.68 -14.67 -7.68
C PRO A 118 -3.05 -15.23 -6.40
N ARG A 119 -3.45 -14.69 -5.27
CA ARG A 119 -3.07 -15.24 -3.98
C ARG A 119 -3.89 -16.49 -3.70
N MET A 120 -3.25 -17.65 -3.81
CA MET A 120 -3.88 -18.94 -3.52
C MET A 120 -3.37 -19.51 -2.21
N ARG A 121 -4.18 -20.36 -1.55
CA ARG A 121 -3.74 -21.11 -0.35
C ARG A 121 -2.85 -22.28 -0.75
N ASP A 122 -3.20 -22.95 -1.85
CA ASP A 122 -2.56 -24.16 -2.34
C ASP A 122 -2.13 -23.96 -3.80
N GLY A 123 -0.82 -23.79 -4.00
CA GLY A 123 -0.23 -23.67 -5.32
C GLY A 123 -0.02 -22.24 -5.82
N HIS A 124 0.70 -22.13 -6.94
CA HIS A 124 0.92 -20.91 -7.67
C HIS A 124 0.89 -21.21 -9.16
N PHE A 125 0.15 -20.44 -9.91
CA PHE A 125 0.29 -20.39 -11.35
C PHE A 125 0.44 -18.95 -11.79
N VAL A 126 1.10 -18.74 -12.92
CA VAL A 126 1.31 -17.43 -13.51
C VAL A 126 0.74 -17.46 -14.92
N SER A 127 -0.16 -16.55 -15.20
CA SER A 127 -0.72 -16.34 -16.53
C SER A 127 -0.36 -14.95 -17.04
N TRP A 128 -0.28 -14.80 -18.35
CA TRP A 128 -0.04 -13.49 -18.93
C TRP A 128 -1.31 -12.64 -18.84
N HIS A 129 -1.17 -11.42 -18.33
CA HIS A 129 -2.23 -10.43 -18.28
C HIS A 129 -1.62 -9.02 -18.34
N PRO A 130 -2.28 -8.03 -19.02
CA PRO A 130 -1.80 -6.66 -19.00
C PRO A 130 -1.86 -6.07 -17.59
N LEU A 131 -0.84 -5.29 -17.24
CA LEU A 131 -0.77 -4.53 -15.99
C LEU A 131 -1.02 -3.06 -16.27
N HIS A 132 -1.86 -2.45 -15.43
CA HIS A 132 -2.12 -1.01 -15.50
C HIS A 132 -1.85 -0.37 -14.14
N LEU A 133 -1.17 0.78 -14.16
CA LEU A 133 -0.95 1.64 -13.01
C LEU A 133 -1.53 3.02 -13.30
N THR A 134 -2.55 3.39 -12.55
CA THR A 134 -3.10 4.74 -12.58
C THR A 134 -2.58 5.53 -11.38
N VAL A 135 -2.06 6.71 -11.63
CA VAL A 135 -1.66 7.67 -10.59
C VAL A 135 -2.73 8.76 -10.53
N HIS A 136 -3.47 8.81 -9.44
CA HIS A 136 -4.56 9.77 -9.26
C HIS A 136 -4.06 11.14 -8.83
N VAL A 137 -4.97 12.11 -8.88
CA VAL A 137 -4.73 13.46 -8.38
C VAL A 137 -4.39 13.42 -6.88
N PRO A 138 -3.36 14.14 -6.43
CA PRO A 138 -3.03 14.21 -5.01
C PRO A 138 -4.17 14.79 -4.18
N ILE A 139 -4.46 14.16 -3.06
CA ILE A 139 -5.38 14.65 -2.04
C ILE A 139 -4.55 15.47 -1.06
N TYR A 140 -4.73 16.78 -1.09
CA TYR A 140 -4.02 17.70 -0.19
C TYR A 140 -4.72 17.80 1.16
N PRO A 141 -3.97 18.00 2.26
CA PRO A 141 -4.55 18.19 3.58
C PRO A 141 -5.40 19.47 3.61
N MET A 142 -6.65 19.33 4.04
CA MET A 142 -7.58 20.48 4.21
C MET A 142 -7.72 20.91 5.69
N GLY A 143 -7.08 20.18 6.59
CA GLY A 143 -7.08 20.40 8.02
C GLY A 143 -6.25 19.35 8.73
N LYS A 144 -6.37 19.26 10.06
CA LYS A 144 -5.62 18.32 10.89
C LYS A 144 -6.52 17.64 11.91
N GLY A 145 -6.31 16.37 12.12
CA GLY A 145 -7.01 15.55 13.12
C GLY A 145 -7.80 14.40 12.51
N VAL A 146 -8.41 13.61 13.40
CA VAL A 146 -9.02 12.32 13.05
C VAL A 146 -10.09 12.42 11.95
N GLU A 147 -10.82 13.51 11.91
CA GLU A 147 -11.86 13.71 10.90
C GLU A 147 -11.27 13.89 9.50
N TYR A 148 -10.25 14.73 9.37
CA TYR A 148 -9.55 14.94 8.09
C TYR A 148 -8.78 13.69 7.65
N GLU A 149 -8.19 12.95 8.59
CA GLU A 149 -7.58 11.65 8.33
C GLU A 149 -8.57 10.67 7.70
N LYS A 150 -9.77 10.54 8.30
CA LYS A 150 -10.85 9.69 7.78
C LYS A 150 -11.31 10.13 6.40
N GLN A 151 -11.52 11.44 6.22
CA GLN A 151 -11.93 12.02 4.94
C GLN A 151 -10.91 11.71 3.84
N THR A 152 -9.62 11.92 4.10
CA THR A 152 -8.53 11.59 3.15
C THR A 152 -8.51 10.10 2.82
N MET A 153 -8.71 9.24 3.84
CA MET A 153 -8.78 7.79 3.65
C MET A 153 -9.96 7.38 2.77
N THR A 154 -11.14 7.96 3.01
CA THR A 154 -12.34 7.69 2.22
C THR A 154 -12.16 8.15 0.78
N GLN A 155 -11.67 9.36 0.55
CA GLN A 155 -11.41 9.88 -0.80
C GLN A 155 -10.39 9.01 -1.57
N ALA A 156 -9.31 8.58 -0.90
CA ALA A 156 -8.33 7.70 -1.53
C ALA A 156 -8.93 6.32 -1.85
N TYR A 157 -9.74 5.77 -0.95
CA TYR A 157 -10.44 4.50 -1.17
C TYR A 157 -11.39 4.59 -2.36
N GLU A 158 -12.22 5.62 -2.42
CA GLU A 158 -13.19 5.84 -3.49
C GLU A 158 -12.52 6.05 -4.85
N ALA A 159 -11.43 6.84 -4.89
CA ALA A 159 -10.67 7.07 -6.11
C ALA A 159 -10.09 5.76 -6.68
N ILE A 160 -9.52 4.91 -5.81
CA ILE A 160 -8.97 3.62 -6.22
C ILE A 160 -10.10 2.66 -6.64
N MET A 161 -11.18 2.57 -5.85
CA MET A 161 -12.31 1.69 -6.13
C MET A 161 -12.99 2.02 -7.47
N ALA A 162 -13.12 3.30 -7.79
CA ALA A 162 -13.76 3.75 -9.04
C ALA A 162 -12.95 3.41 -10.30
N ASP A 163 -11.64 3.20 -10.17
CA ASP A 163 -10.73 2.89 -11.27
C ASP A 163 -10.28 1.41 -11.30
N LEU A 164 -10.78 0.59 -10.38
CA LEU A 164 -10.58 -0.86 -10.46
C LEU A 164 -11.29 -1.43 -11.70
N ALA A 165 -10.77 -2.54 -12.24
CA ALA A 165 -11.46 -3.29 -13.27
C ALA A 165 -12.90 -3.65 -12.81
N PRO A 166 -13.90 -3.57 -13.69
CA PRO A 166 -15.32 -3.68 -13.32
C PRO A 166 -15.67 -4.92 -12.48
N GLU A 167 -15.01 -6.03 -12.74
CA GLU A 167 -15.17 -7.31 -12.02
C GLU A 167 -14.72 -7.24 -10.55
N TYR A 168 -13.89 -6.24 -10.19
CA TYR A 168 -13.37 -6.07 -8.82
C TYR A 168 -13.96 -4.86 -8.10
N GLN A 169 -14.94 -4.18 -8.72
CA GLN A 169 -15.65 -3.05 -8.12
C GLN A 169 -16.84 -3.50 -7.24
N GLY A 170 -17.28 -2.61 -6.37
CA GLY A 170 -18.57 -2.69 -5.67
C GLY A 170 -18.66 -3.74 -4.55
N TYR A 171 -17.63 -4.55 -4.34
CA TYR A 171 -17.57 -5.54 -3.27
C TYR A 171 -16.31 -5.33 -2.42
N LYS A 172 -16.44 -5.44 -1.10
CA LYS A 172 -15.31 -5.42 -0.16
C LYS A 172 -14.93 -6.82 0.25
N GLU A 173 -13.65 -7.14 0.15
CA GLU A 173 -13.13 -8.37 0.75
C GLU A 173 -13.10 -8.23 2.28
N ASN A 174 -13.76 -9.15 2.99
CA ASN A 174 -13.73 -9.17 4.44
C ASN A 174 -12.33 -9.58 4.94
N SER A 175 -11.80 -8.82 5.90
CA SER A 175 -10.45 -9.02 6.47
C SER A 175 -10.28 -10.31 7.29
N ASP A 176 -11.33 -11.09 7.47
CA ASP A 176 -11.38 -12.28 8.34
C ASP A 176 -11.28 -13.62 7.58
N GLN A 177 -10.89 -13.60 6.30
CA GLN A 177 -10.68 -14.83 5.51
C GLN A 177 -9.21 -15.21 5.37
#